data_0ec1e955eae6a6966448190ee1ea714e
#
_entry.id   0ec1e955eae6a6966448190ee1ea714e
#
_cell.length_a   1.000
_cell.length_b   1.000
_cell.length_c   1.000
_cell.angle_alpha   90.00
_cell.angle_beta   90.00
_cell.angle_gamma   90.00
#
_symmetry.space_group_name_H-M   'P 1'
#
loop_
_entity.id
_entity.type
_entity.pdbx_description
1 polymer ?
#
loop_
_entity_poly.entity_id
_entity_poly.type
_entity_poly.pdbx_seq_one_letter_code
_entity_poly.pdbx_strand_id
1 'polypeptide(L)'
;MKKATEVFGEWAVKGKDKGMEKSHALPVGEMLDFTFYKKKNKFTFLDLGCGNGWVVRKVAKNPLCIRAVGIDGAAKMVSNARSLSSDSTEYILADIDKYQSKEKYDIIHSMEVLYYLENPKEVIKKISKDWLKDNGRLIIGIDHYYENLDSHSW
;
A
#
# COMPACT_ATOMS: atom_id res chain seq x y z
N MET A 1 -3.21 -9.94 -22.38
CA MET A 1 -3.49 -10.06 -20.93
C MET A 1 -3.73 -8.66 -20.37
N LYS A 2 -4.80 -8.43 -19.60
CA LYS A 2 -5.08 -7.12 -19.01
C LYS A 2 -4.01 -6.80 -17.96
N LYS A 3 -3.60 -5.53 -17.85
CA LYS A 3 -2.71 -5.11 -16.75
C LYS A 3 -3.47 -5.16 -15.42
N ALA A 4 -2.77 -5.42 -14.33
CA ALA A 4 -3.35 -5.44 -12.98
C ALA A 4 -4.13 -4.15 -12.66
N THR A 5 -3.58 -2.99 -13.03
CA THR A 5 -4.22 -1.68 -12.86
C THR A 5 -5.57 -1.54 -13.59
N GLU A 6 -5.74 -2.20 -14.74
CA GLU A 6 -7.02 -2.23 -15.47
C GLU A 6 -8.05 -3.10 -14.75
N VAL A 7 -7.62 -4.29 -14.29
CA VAL A 7 -8.48 -5.22 -13.54
C VAL A 7 -8.97 -4.59 -12.24
N PHE A 8 -8.07 -3.99 -11.47
CA PHE A 8 -8.44 -3.32 -10.23
C PHE A 8 -9.27 -2.06 -10.45
N GLY A 9 -9.05 -1.34 -11.55
CA GLY A 9 -9.91 -0.23 -11.97
C GLY A 9 -11.35 -0.70 -12.24
N GLU A 10 -11.53 -1.82 -12.93
CA GLU A 10 -12.85 -2.43 -13.15
C GLU A 10 -13.51 -2.90 -11.84
N TRP A 11 -12.72 -3.44 -10.89
CA TRP A 11 -13.23 -3.82 -9.57
C TRP A 11 -13.75 -2.62 -8.79
N ALA A 12 -13.04 -1.50 -8.85
CA ALA A 12 -13.46 -0.27 -8.19
C ALA A 12 -14.77 0.29 -8.80
N VAL A 13 -14.94 0.19 -10.13
CA VAL A 13 -16.20 0.57 -10.79
C VAL A 13 -17.36 -0.31 -10.31
N LYS A 14 -17.13 -1.60 -10.11
CA LYS A 14 -18.13 -2.58 -9.67
C LYS A 14 -18.35 -2.60 -8.13
N GLY A 15 -17.64 -1.74 -7.38
CA GLY A 15 -17.72 -1.67 -5.92
C GLY A 15 -17.11 -2.87 -5.20
N LYS A 16 -16.33 -3.72 -5.88
CA LYS A 16 -15.63 -4.87 -5.30
C LYS A 16 -14.48 -4.47 -4.38
N ASP A 17 -13.96 -3.25 -4.55
CA ASP A 17 -12.92 -2.66 -3.71
C ASP A 17 -13.33 -2.56 -2.23
N LYS A 18 -14.63 -2.45 -1.93
CA LYS A 18 -15.15 -2.46 -0.55
C LYS A 18 -14.96 -3.79 0.18
N GLY A 19 -14.87 -4.90 -0.56
CA GLY A 19 -14.57 -6.23 -0.01
C GLY A 19 -13.10 -6.43 0.38
N MET A 20 -12.18 -5.68 -0.21
CA MET A 20 -10.73 -5.83 0.01
C MET A 20 -10.34 -5.52 1.46
N GLU A 21 -10.91 -4.48 2.06
CA GLU A 21 -10.68 -4.19 3.49
C GLU A 21 -11.09 -5.38 4.35
N LYS A 22 -12.27 -5.95 4.12
CA LYS A 22 -12.80 -7.05 4.93
C LYS A 22 -11.92 -8.30 4.86
N SER A 23 -11.40 -8.64 3.67
CA SER A 23 -10.56 -9.84 3.48
C SER A 23 -9.15 -9.67 4.03
N HIS A 24 -8.59 -8.45 4.01
CA HIS A 24 -7.22 -8.19 4.44
C HIS A 24 -7.10 -7.51 5.82
N ALA A 25 -8.23 -7.21 6.49
CA ALA A 25 -8.22 -6.47 7.76
C ALA A 25 -7.39 -7.14 8.86
N LEU A 26 -7.48 -8.48 8.97
CA LEU A 26 -6.74 -9.22 9.98
C LEU A 26 -5.24 -9.23 9.71
N PRO A 27 -4.73 -9.74 8.57
CA PRO A 27 -3.29 -9.78 8.33
C PRO A 27 -2.66 -8.38 8.30
N VAL A 28 -3.31 -7.38 7.71
CA VAL A 28 -2.82 -5.99 7.76
C VAL A 28 -2.84 -5.44 9.19
N GLY A 29 -3.84 -5.79 10.00
CA GLY A 29 -3.86 -5.43 11.42
C GLY A 29 -2.61 -5.93 12.15
N GLU A 30 -2.27 -7.20 12.00
CA GLU A 30 -1.08 -7.82 12.60
C GLU A 30 0.23 -7.19 12.08
N MET A 31 0.32 -6.91 10.78
CA MET A 31 1.46 -6.19 10.19
C MET A 31 1.64 -4.81 10.81
N LEU A 32 0.56 -4.06 10.98
CA LEU A 32 0.59 -2.72 11.56
C LEU A 32 0.91 -2.77 13.07
N ASP A 33 0.35 -3.71 13.81
CA ASP A 33 0.63 -3.91 15.24
C ASP A 33 2.11 -4.23 15.46
N PHE A 34 2.69 -5.11 14.65
CA PHE A 34 4.13 -5.38 14.65
C PHE A 34 4.94 -4.12 14.32
N THR A 35 4.50 -3.34 13.32
CA THR A 35 5.18 -2.12 12.89
C THR A 35 5.19 -1.05 13.96
N PHE A 36 4.07 -0.89 14.66
CA PHE A 36 3.91 0.14 15.69
C PHE A 36 4.36 -0.31 17.08
N TYR A 37 4.73 -1.58 17.24
CA TYR A 37 5.20 -2.09 18.52
C TYR A 37 6.35 -1.24 19.08
N LYS A 38 6.16 -0.72 20.29
CA LYS A 38 7.09 0.21 20.98
C LYS A 38 7.43 1.50 20.22
N LYS A 39 6.66 1.88 19.19
CA LYS A 39 6.89 3.14 18.51
C LYS A 39 6.42 4.31 19.38
N LYS A 40 7.35 5.24 19.65
CA LYS A 40 7.10 6.41 20.50
C LYS A 40 7.21 7.73 19.73
N ASN A 41 7.90 7.72 18.60
CA ASN A 41 8.16 8.92 17.81
C ASN A 41 7.12 9.07 16.70
N LYS A 42 6.84 10.32 16.35
CA LYS A 42 6.05 10.67 15.16
C LYS A 42 6.65 10.04 13.91
N PHE A 43 5.80 9.71 12.93
CA PHE A 43 6.22 9.04 11.72
C PHE A 43 5.42 9.47 10.50
N THR A 44 6.04 9.28 9.34
CA THR A 44 5.42 9.34 8.01
C THR A 44 5.23 7.93 7.46
N PHE A 45 4.16 7.71 6.73
CA PHE A 45 3.73 6.41 6.23
C PHE A 45 3.47 6.45 4.72
N LEU A 46 3.92 5.43 4.01
CA LEU A 46 3.63 5.23 2.59
C LEU A 46 3.05 3.84 2.39
N ASP A 47 1.92 3.75 1.67
CA ASP A 47 1.28 2.51 1.25
C ASP A 47 1.42 2.33 -0.26
N LEU A 48 2.11 1.27 -0.69
CA LEU A 48 2.31 0.94 -2.10
C LEU A 48 1.21 -0.02 -2.57
N GLY A 49 0.48 0.37 -3.62
CA GLY A 49 -0.72 -0.32 -4.07
C GLY A 49 -1.87 -0.13 -3.10
N CYS A 50 -2.09 1.12 -2.70
CA CYS A 50 -3.03 1.46 -1.63
C CYS A 50 -4.51 1.17 -1.96
N GLY A 51 -4.85 0.84 -3.21
CA GLY A 51 -6.21 0.62 -3.65
C GLY A 51 -7.12 1.81 -3.32
N ASN A 52 -8.25 1.54 -2.66
CA ASN A 52 -9.19 2.57 -2.22
C ASN A 52 -8.73 3.34 -0.96
N GLY A 53 -7.51 3.12 -0.50
CA GLY A 53 -6.86 3.88 0.57
C GLY A 53 -7.30 3.55 2.00
N TRP A 54 -7.92 2.40 2.26
CA TRP A 54 -8.42 2.07 3.59
C TRP A 54 -7.30 1.91 4.63
N VAL A 55 -6.13 1.34 4.24
CA VAL A 55 -4.96 1.23 5.13
C VAL A 55 -4.40 2.61 5.45
N VAL A 56 -4.27 3.47 4.45
CA VAL A 56 -3.80 4.86 4.62
C VAL A 56 -4.68 5.59 5.64
N ARG A 57 -6.02 5.52 5.48
CA ARG A 57 -6.97 6.10 6.43
C ARG A 57 -6.91 5.49 7.83
N LYS A 58 -6.67 4.17 7.92
CA LYS A 58 -6.50 3.48 9.20
C LYS A 58 -5.25 3.99 9.92
N VAL A 59 -4.12 4.07 9.23
CA VAL A 59 -2.85 4.55 9.79
C VAL A 59 -2.90 6.04 10.16
N ALA A 60 -3.55 6.85 9.34
CA ALA A 60 -3.72 8.29 9.61
C ALA A 60 -4.45 8.60 10.93
N LYS A 61 -5.23 7.66 11.47
CA LYS A 61 -5.87 7.79 12.79
C LYS A 61 -4.91 7.60 13.97
N ASN A 62 -3.70 7.08 13.73
CA ASN A 62 -2.70 6.95 14.79
C ASN A 62 -2.18 8.35 15.17
N PRO A 63 -2.23 8.76 16.44
CA PRO A 63 -1.83 10.11 16.87
C PRO A 63 -0.34 10.42 16.62
N LEU A 64 0.49 9.40 16.39
CA LEU A 64 1.90 9.57 16.01
C LEU A 64 2.10 9.72 14.50
N CYS A 65 1.10 9.40 13.68
CA CYS A 65 1.19 9.55 12.23
C CYS A 65 1.00 11.03 11.86
N ILE A 66 2.04 11.64 11.31
CA ILE A 66 1.97 13.04 10.86
C ILE A 66 1.55 13.19 9.41
N ARG A 67 1.71 12.14 8.60
CA ARG A 67 1.28 12.09 7.21
C ARG A 67 1.22 10.64 6.73
N ALA A 68 0.14 10.26 6.08
CA ALA A 68 -0.05 8.97 5.43
C ALA A 68 -0.31 9.19 3.93
N VAL A 69 0.50 8.56 3.10
CA VAL A 69 0.44 8.65 1.63
C VAL A 69 0.12 7.29 1.06
N GLY A 70 -0.74 7.23 0.04
CA GLY A 70 -1.02 6.04 -0.73
C GLY A 70 -0.68 6.23 -2.20
N ILE A 71 -0.08 5.23 -2.82
CA ILE A 71 0.19 5.19 -4.26
C ILE A 71 -0.54 4.01 -4.87
N ASP A 72 -1.22 4.24 -5.99
CA ASP A 72 -1.84 3.17 -6.78
C ASP A 72 -1.84 3.54 -8.26
N GLY A 73 -1.71 2.54 -9.13
CA GLY A 73 -1.75 2.71 -10.57
C GLY A 73 -3.15 2.71 -11.17
N ALA A 74 -4.18 2.34 -10.41
CA ALA A 74 -5.56 2.28 -10.86
C ALA A 74 -6.29 3.60 -10.57
N ALA A 75 -6.54 4.40 -11.61
CA ALA A 75 -7.13 5.74 -11.48
C ALA A 75 -8.45 5.75 -10.71
N LYS A 76 -9.31 4.74 -10.89
CA LYS A 76 -10.59 4.66 -10.19
C LYS A 76 -10.41 4.35 -8.70
N MET A 77 -9.43 3.51 -8.33
CA MET A 77 -9.05 3.26 -6.93
C MET A 77 -8.60 4.56 -6.25
N VAL A 78 -7.68 5.29 -6.88
CA VAL A 78 -7.17 6.58 -6.36
C VAL A 78 -8.29 7.61 -6.26
N SER A 79 -9.21 7.66 -7.23
CA SER A 79 -10.39 8.55 -7.18
C SER A 79 -11.28 8.23 -5.98
N ASN A 80 -11.55 6.94 -5.73
CA ASN A 80 -12.33 6.49 -4.57
C ASN A 80 -11.61 6.85 -3.26
N ALA A 81 -10.28 6.62 -3.19
CA ALA A 81 -9.48 6.98 -2.03
C ALA A 81 -9.53 8.48 -1.71
N ARG A 82 -9.37 9.32 -2.74
CA ARG A 82 -9.44 10.78 -2.62
C ARG A 82 -10.79 11.29 -2.14
N SER A 83 -11.89 10.66 -2.54
CA SER A 83 -13.24 11.05 -2.08
C SER A 83 -13.47 10.84 -0.57
N LEU A 84 -12.60 10.04 0.07
CA LEU A 84 -12.64 9.71 1.50
C LEU A 84 -11.40 10.26 2.24
N SER A 85 -10.63 11.18 1.62
CA SER A 85 -9.41 11.74 2.21
C SER A 85 -9.69 12.66 3.40
N SER A 86 -8.67 12.84 4.24
CA SER A 86 -8.60 13.82 5.31
C SER A 86 -7.31 14.64 5.18
N ASP A 87 -7.14 15.67 5.99
CA ASP A 87 -5.96 16.56 5.93
C ASP A 87 -4.62 15.82 6.14
N SER A 88 -4.65 14.68 6.83
CA SER A 88 -3.45 13.85 7.09
C SER A 88 -3.21 12.75 6.05
N THR A 89 -4.05 12.65 5.01
CA THR A 89 -3.97 11.63 3.96
C THR A 89 -3.74 12.24 2.59
N GLU A 90 -2.91 11.58 1.78
CA GLU A 90 -2.65 11.96 0.39
C GLU A 90 -2.67 10.71 -0.51
N TYR A 91 -3.15 10.85 -1.74
CA TYR A 91 -3.23 9.75 -2.69
C TYR A 91 -2.65 10.15 -4.05
N ILE A 92 -1.69 9.35 -4.53
CA ILE A 92 -0.93 9.59 -5.75
C ILE A 92 -1.31 8.53 -6.79
N LEU A 93 -1.75 8.97 -7.95
CA LEU A 93 -1.90 8.10 -9.11
C LEU A 93 -0.54 7.95 -9.78
N ALA A 94 0.07 6.80 -9.67
CA ALA A 94 1.36 6.52 -10.29
C ALA A 94 1.59 5.01 -10.50
N ASP A 95 2.31 4.69 -11.56
CA ASP A 95 2.89 3.38 -11.80
C ASP A 95 4.07 3.17 -10.85
N ILE A 96 3.99 2.18 -9.96
CA ILE A 96 4.98 1.96 -8.90
C ILE A 96 6.36 1.62 -9.48
N ASP A 97 6.43 0.89 -10.60
CA ASP A 97 7.71 0.56 -11.26
C ASP A 97 8.45 1.82 -11.72
N LYS A 98 7.71 2.87 -12.09
CA LYS A 98 8.25 4.13 -12.62
C LYS A 98 8.30 5.26 -11.61
N TYR A 99 7.60 5.11 -10.50
CA TYR A 99 7.51 6.16 -9.48
C TYR A 99 8.88 6.45 -8.87
N GLN A 100 9.11 7.73 -8.59
CA GLN A 100 10.26 8.22 -7.84
C GLN A 100 9.74 9.07 -6.69
N SER A 101 9.98 8.62 -5.47
CA SER A 101 9.59 9.40 -4.30
C SER A 101 10.46 10.65 -4.18
N LYS A 102 9.82 11.78 -3.90
CA LYS A 102 10.52 13.04 -3.59
C LYS A 102 10.90 13.16 -2.11
N GLU A 103 10.43 12.25 -1.29
CA GLU A 103 10.58 12.24 0.16
C GLU A 103 10.91 10.84 0.66
N LYS A 104 11.46 10.79 1.86
CA LYS A 104 11.68 9.54 2.59
C LYS A 104 10.64 9.37 3.69
N TYR A 105 10.26 8.11 3.91
CA TYR A 105 9.24 7.71 4.88
C TYR A 105 9.84 6.89 6.01
N ASP A 106 9.23 7.00 7.19
CA ASP A 106 9.60 6.18 8.35
C ASP A 106 9.09 4.74 8.20
N ILE A 107 7.94 4.57 7.55
CA ILE A 107 7.30 3.28 7.34
C ILE A 107 6.78 3.21 5.90
N ILE A 108 7.14 2.14 5.21
CA ILE A 108 6.58 1.80 3.90
C ILE A 108 5.91 0.43 4.02
N HIS A 109 4.67 0.37 3.60
CA HIS A 109 3.82 -0.81 3.63
C HIS A 109 3.43 -1.21 2.21
N SER A 110 3.22 -2.50 1.98
CA SER A 110 2.65 -3.03 0.75
C SER A 110 1.96 -4.35 1.05
N MET A 111 0.71 -4.51 0.64
CA MET A 111 -0.05 -5.75 0.78
C MET A 111 -0.57 -6.20 -0.57
N GLU A 112 -0.23 -7.42 -0.98
CA GLU A 112 -0.71 -8.05 -2.22
C GLU A 112 -0.37 -7.28 -3.51
N VAL A 113 0.84 -6.72 -3.62
CA VAL A 113 1.21 -5.84 -4.74
C VAL A 113 2.44 -6.32 -5.51
N LEU A 114 3.48 -6.80 -4.83
CA LEU A 114 4.80 -6.97 -5.43
C LEU A 114 4.83 -7.91 -6.63
N TYR A 115 3.98 -8.92 -6.65
CA TYR A 115 3.91 -9.88 -7.77
C TYR A 115 3.21 -9.32 -9.02
N TYR A 116 2.61 -8.13 -8.94
CA TYR A 116 2.08 -7.42 -10.11
C TYR A 116 3.09 -6.47 -10.75
N LEU A 117 4.23 -6.21 -10.10
CA LEU A 117 5.27 -5.31 -10.60
C LEU A 117 6.09 -5.99 -11.69
N GLU A 118 6.53 -5.20 -12.66
CA GLU A 118 7.42 -5.69 -13.73
C GLU A 118 8.81 -6.03 -13.18
N ASN A 119 9.31 -5.20 -12.24
CA ASN A 119 10.64 -5.35 -11.65
C ASN A 119 10.62 -5.18 -10.12
N PRO A 120 10.00 -6.11 -9.35
CA PRO A 120 9.86 -5.97 -7.90
C PRO A 120 11.20 -5.81 -7.18
N LYS A 121 12.25 -6.48 -7.66
CA LYS A 121 13.60 -6.36 -7.10
C LYS A 121 14.16 -4.93 -7.20
N GLU A 122 13.97 -4.28 -8.33
CA GLU A 122 14.44 -2.90 -8.51
C GLU A 122 13.60 -1.91 -7.70
N VAL A 123 12.30 -2.17 -7.56
CA VAL A 123 11.43 -1.36 -6.69
C VAL A 123 11.86 -1.49 -5.22
N ILE A 124 12.16 -2.69 -4.73
CA ILE A 124 12.69 -2.90 -3.36
C ILE A 124 14.02 -2.17 -3.14
N LYS A 125 14.92 -2.19 -4.13
CA LYS A 125 16.18 -1.43 -4.06
C LYS A 125 15.94 0.08 -3.97
N LYS A 126 15.04 0.63 -4.80
CA LYS A 126 14.65 2.05 -4.73
C LYS A 126 14.07 2.40 -3.36
N ILE A 127 13.17 1.57 -2.85
CA ILE A 127 12.59 1.75 -1.52
C ILE A 127 13.70 1.85 -0.48
N SER A 128 14.60 0.86 -0.43
CA SER A 128 15.65 0.80 0.56
C SER A 128 16.61 1.98 0.49
N LYS A 129 16.98 2.42 -0.71
CA LYS A 129 17.98 3.47 -0.91
C LYS A 129 17.40 4.88 -0.86
N ASP A 130 16.26 5.07 -1.52
CA ASP A 130 15.80 6.40 -1.87
C ASP A 130 14.51 6.81 -1.13
N TRP A 131 13.67 5.84 -0.69
CA TRP A 131 12.35 6.14 -0.13
C TRP A 131 12.24 5.89 1.38
N LEU A 132 13.11 5.07 1.96
CA LEU A 132 13.17 4.86 3.41
C LEU A 132 14.12 5.86 4.07
N LYS A 133 13.71 6.38 5.22
CA LYS A 133 14.61 7.10 6.13
C LYS A 133 15.56 6.11 6.81
N ASP A 134 16.64 6.64 7.38
CA ASP A 134 17.52 5.85 8.24
C ASP A 134 16.70 5.25 9.39
N ASN A 135 16.86 3.94 9.62
CA ASN A 135 16.06 3.15 10.54
C ASN A 135 14.55 3.04 10.18
N GLY A 136 14.17 3.41 8.95
CA GLY A 136 12.83 3.17 8.42
C GLY A 136 12.54 1.68 8.26
N ARG A 137 11.25 1.34 8.18
CA ARG A 137 10.79 -0.06 8.05
C ARG A 137 10.01 -0.23 6.76
N LEU A 138 10.37 -1.27 6.00
CA LEU A 138 9.56 -1.80 4.91
C LEU A 138 8.83 -3.05 5.39
N ILE A 139 7.51 -3.07 5.24
CA ILE A 139 6.68 -4.22 5.58
C ILE A 139 5.89 -4.64 4.35
N ILE A 140 6.04 -5.91 3.98
CA ILE A 140 5.41 -6.51 2.81
C ILE A 140 4.55 -7.68 3.26
N GLY A 141 3.29 -7.69 2.87
CA GLY A 141 2.37 -8.81 2.98
C GLY A 141 2.11 -9.44 1.62
N ILE A 142 2.19 -10.75 1.57
CA ILE A 142 1.88 -11.55 0.37
C ILE A 142 1.03 -12.73 0.82
N ASP A 143 -0.12 -12.90 0.19
CA ASP A 143 -0.99 -14.07 0.40
C ASP A 143 -0.54 -15.22 -0.53
N HIS A 144 0.63 -15.77 -0.24
CA HIS A 144 1.20 -16.88 -0.98
C HIS A 144 1.58 -18.00 -0.01
N TYR A 145 0.79 -19.05 0.01
CA TYR A 145 1.07 -20.25 0.79
C TYR A 145 0.85 -21.51 -0.03
N TYR A 146 1.53 -22.57 0.36
CA TYR A 146 1.68 -23.78 -0.43
C TYR A 146 0.34 -24.47 -0.75
N GLU A 147 -0.63 -24.41 0.14
CA GLU A 147 -1.96 -25.01 0.00
C GLU A 147 -2.94 -24.16 -0.83
N ASN A 148 -2.59 -22.94 -1.17
CA ASN A 148 -3.43 -22.07 -1.98
C ASN A 148 -3.17 -22.31 -3.48
N LEU A 149 -3.84 -23.30 -4.06
CA LEU A 149 -3.70 -23.65 -5.46
C LEU A 149 -4.09 -22.50 -6.41
N ASP A 150 -5.00 -21.64 -6.00
CA ASP A 150 -5.43 -20.47 -6.78
C ASP A 150 -4.31 -19.42 -6.88
N SER A 151 -3.40 -19.36 -5.91
CA SER A 151 -2.25 -18.47 -5.94
C SER A 151 -1.17 -18.91 -6.96
N HIS A 152 -1.24 -20.14 -7.44
CA HIS A 152 -0.32 -20.69 -8.45
C HIS A 152 -0.72 -20.34 -9.89
N SER A 153 -1.84 -19.68 -10.08
CA SER A 153 -2.38 -19.33 -11.42
C SER A 153 -2.01 -17.91 -11.87
N TRP A 154 -1.15 -17.22 -11.12
CA TRP A 154 -0.69 -15.85 -11.43
C TRP A 154 0.62 -15.82 -12.20
#